data_cb2d356d2b8856d1596587526ad620c4
#
_entry.id   cb2d356d2b8856d1596587526ad620c4
#
_cell.length_a   1.000
_cell.length_b   1.000
_cell.length_c   1.000
_cell.angle_alpha   90.00
_cell.angle_beta   90.00
_cell.angle_gamma   90.00
#
_symmetry.space_group_name_H-M   'P 1'
#
loop_
_entity.id
_entity.type
_entity.pdbx_description
1 polymer ?
#
loop_
_entity_poly.entity_id
_entity_poly.type
_entity_poly.pdbx_seq_one_letter_code
_entity_poly.pdbx_strand_id
1 'polypeptide(L)'
;MLRARDAMDRAYAQPLDIPALARIAHVSEGHFIRTFRATFGETPHRYLQRRRVERSMFLLRETDQPVTEICYAVGFTSLGTFSRTFRDIVGQSPSVYRRSAVSVPVPTCFTRTWMRPVSFG
;
A
#
# COMPACT_ATOMS: atom_id res chain seq x y z
N MET A 1 16.59 8.56 -4.41
CA MET A 1 15.17 8.33 -4.05
C MET A 1 14.63 6.99 -4.52
N LEU A 2 15.01 6.51 -5.68
CA LEU A 2 14.51 5.21 -6.17
C LEU A 2 14.90 4.05 -5.26
N ARG A 3 16.13 4.03 -4.75
CA ARG A 3 16.57 2.98 -3.84
C ARG A 3 15.76 2.97 -2.54
N ALA A 4 15.45 4.15 -2.02
CA ALA A 4 14.64 4.26 -0.82
C ALA A 4 13.21 3.76 -1.08
N ARG A 5 12.62 4.12 -2.20
CA ARG A 5 11.30 3.63 -2.58
C ARG A 5 11.31 2.10 -2.74
N ASP A 6 12.33 1.56 -3.40
CA ASP A 6 12.43 0.12 -3.57
C ASP A 6 12.55 -0.60 -2.23
N ALA A 7 13.27 -0.01 -1.27
CA ALA A 7 13.37 -0.57 0.08
C ALA A 7 12.01 -0.57 0.78
N MET A 8 11.22 0.49 0.60
CA MET A 8 9.86 0.54 1.13
C MET A 8 8.97 -0.53 0.51
N ASP A 9 9.08 -0.73 -0.80
CA ASP A 9 8.26 -1.73 -1.49
C ASP A 9 8.59 -3.15 -1.04
N ARG A 10 9.87 -3.44 -0.80
CA ARG A 10 10.28 -4.76 -0.31
C ARG A 10 9.84 -5.03 1.12
N ALA A 11 9.73 -3.99 1.94
CA ALA A 11 9.42 -4.10 3.36
C ALA A 11 8.12 -3.36 3.71
N TYR A 12 7.14 -3.38 2.81
CA TYR A 12 5.92 -2.58 2.99
C TYR A 12 5.14 -2.94 4.26
N ALA A 13 5.24 -4.18 4.74
CA ALA A 13 4.53 -4.62 5.93
C ALA A 13 5.28 -4.28 7.23
N GLN A 14 6.50 -3.75 7.13
CA GLN A 14 7.29 -3.36 8.30
C GLN A 14 7.02 -1.90 8.66
N PRO A 15 7.29 -1.52 9.92
CA PRO A 15 7.14 -0.11 10.31
C PRO A 15 7.99 0.80 9.44
N LEU A 16 7.47 2.00 9.17
CA LEU A 16 8.20 3.00 8.40
C LEU A 16 9.40 3.50 9.19
N ASP A 17 10.57 3.43 8.60
CA ASP A 17 11.83 3.83 9.23
C ASP A 17 12.47 4.95 8.42
N ILE A 18 12.07 6.19 8.69
CA ILE A 18 12.58 7.36 7.99
C ILE A 18 14.09 7.50 8.13
N PRO A 19 14.70 7.35 9.33
CA PRO A 19 16.15 7.42 9.43
C PRO A 19 16.89 6.43 8.53
N ALA A 20 16.43 5.19 8.45
CA ALA A 20 17.05 4.19 7.59
C ALA A 20 16.93 4.54 6.12
N LEU A 21 15.76 5.04 5.70
CA LEU A 21 15.53 5.44 4.31
C LEU A 21 16.36 6.66 3.93
N ALA A 22 16.49 7.61 4.83
CA ALA A 22 17.32 8.79 4.60
C ALA A 22 18.79 8.38 4.42
N ARG A 23 19.28 7.41 5.18
CA ARG A 23 20.63 6.87 5.01
C ARG A 23 20.82 6.23 3.64
N ILE A 24 19.83 5.47 3.18
CA ILE A 24 19.88 4.86 1.85
C ILE A 24 19.97 5.93 0.77
N ALA A 25 19.25 7.03 0.95
CA ALA A 25 19.24 8.14 -0.01
C ALA A 25 20.41 9.11 0.19
N HIS A 26 21.23 8.93 1.24
CA HIS A 26 22.38 9.78 1.57
C HIS A 26 22.00 11.24 1.83
N VAL A 27 20.91 11.46 2.55
CA VAL A 27 20.40 12.78 2.89
C VAL A 27 19.92 12.81 4.34
N SER A 28 19.65 14.01 4.87
CA SER A 28 19.01 14.17 6.18
C SER A 28 17.54 13.72 6.10
N GLU A 29 16.96 13.44 7.26
CA GLU A 29 15.56 13.00 7.32
C GLU A 29 14.60 14.04 6.74
N GLY A 30 14.76 15.32 7.11
CA GLY A 30 13.92 16.38 6.58
C GLY A 30 14.06 16.55 5.07
N HIS A 31 15.29 16.49 4.58
CA HIS A 31 15.55 16.55 3.14
C HIS A 31 14.92 15.34 2.43
N PHE A 32 15.02 14.17 3.04
CA PHE A 32 14.42 12.96 2.48
C PHE A 32 12.91 13.11 2.28
N ILE A 33 12.21 13.57 3.32
CA ILE A 33 10.75 13.72 3.26
C ILE A 33 10.35 14.70 2.16
N ARG A 34 11.01 15.87 2.11
CA ARG A 34 10.71 16.91 1.11
C ARG A 34 11.00 16.42 -0.31
N THR A 35 12.14 15.79 -0.51
CA THR A 35 12.54 15.32 -1.83
C THR A 35 11.69 14.15 -2.30
N PHE A 36 11.34 13.23 -1.39
CA PHE A 36 10.44 12.13 -1.71
C PHE A 36 9.10 12.66 -2.21
N ARG A 37 8.52 13.63 -1.48
CA ARG A 37 7.25 14.22 -1.88
C ARG A 37 7.36 14.95 -3.21
N ALA A 38 8.44 15.69 -3.44
CA ALA A 38 8.66 16.38 -4.69
C ALA A 38 8.81 15.41 -5.87
N THR A 39 9.47 14.27 -5.64
CA THR A 39 9.74 13.28 -6.68
C THR A 39 8.51 12.43 -7.00
N PHE A 40 7.79 11.98 -5.98
CA PHE A 40 6.71 10.99 -6.14
C PHE A 40 5.31 11.55 -5.92
N GLY A 41 5.17 12.82 -5.55
CA GLY A 41 3.88 13.47 -5.39
C GLY A 41 3.17 13.19 -4.09
N GLU A 42 3.74 12.39 -3.20
CA GLU A 42 3.16 12.09 -1.88
C GLU A 42 4.26 11.85 -0.86
N THR A 43 3.91 12.00 0.42
CA THR A 43 4.87 11.76 1.50
C THR A 43 5.22 10.28 1.59
N PRO A 44 6.37 9.92 2.21
CA PRO A 44 6.70 8.52 2.44
C PRO A 44 5.61 7.77 3.20
N HIS A 45 5.03 8.38 4.23
CA HIS A 45 3.96 7.77 5.01
C HIS A 45 2.74 7.45 4.14
N ARG A 46 2.29 8.41 3.34
CA ARG A 46 1.14 8.23 2.45
C ARG A 46 1.42 7.18 1.39
N TYR A 47 2.61 7.21 0.82
CA TYR A 47 3.05 6.21 -0.14
C TYR A 47 2.95 4.81 0.45
N LEU A 48 3.48 4.62 1.66
CA LEU A 48 3.45 3.31 2.31
C LEU A 48 2.02 2.85 2.58
N GLN A 49 1.16 3.74 3.07
CA GLN A 49 -0.26 3.40 3.29
C GLN A 49 -0.92 2.95 2.00
N ARG A 50 -0.67 3.67 0.91
CA ARG A 50 -1.25 3.31 -0.38
C ARG A 50 -0.76 1.95 -0.85
N ARG A 51 0.53 1.67 -0.71
CA ARG A 51 1.09 0.36 -1.07
C ARG A 51 0.44 -0.77 -0.26
N ARG A 52 0.26 -0.56 1.03
CA ARG A 52 -0.39 -1.54 1.91
C ARG A 52 -1.84 -1.79 1.49
N VAL A 53 -2.56 -0.72 1.18
CA VAL A 53 -3.95 -0.83 0.73
C VAL A 53 -4.01 -1.58 -0.61
N GLU A 54 -3.14 -1.27 -1.54
CA GLU A 54 -3.11 -1.96 -2.84
C GLU A 54 -2.85 -3.46 -2.67
N ARG A 55 -1.93 -3.83 -1.77
CA ARG A 55 -1.70 -5.24 -1.49
C ARG A 55 -2.91 -5.91 -0.84
N SER A 56 -3.59 -5.18 0.05
CA SER A 56 -4.81 -5.69 0.68
C SER A 56 -5.92 -5.92 -0.34
N MET A 57 -6.03 -5.06 -1.35
CA MET A 57 -7.02 -5.25 -2.42
C MET A 57 -6.79 -6.58 -3.15
N PHE A 58 -5.55 -6.89 -3.44
CA PHE A 58 -5.19 -8.16 -4.06
C PHE A 58 -5.63 -9.33 -3.17
N LEU A 59 -5.28 -9.29 -1.88
CA LEU A 59 -5.62 -10.37 -0.96
C LEU A 59 -7.13 -10.52 -0.75
N LEU A 60 -7.86 -9.40 -0.71
CA LEU A 60 -9.32 -9.42 -0.57
C LEU A 60 -9.98 -10.10 -1.76
N ARG A 61 -9.44 -9.94 -2.96
CA ARG A 61 -10.02 -10.51 -4.17
C ARG A 61 -9.58 -11.94 -4.42
N GLU A 62 -8.33 -12.27 -4.10
CA GLU A 62 -7.72 -13.53 -4.51
C GLU A 62 -7.69 -14.59 -3.41
N THR A 63 -8.04 -14.23 -2.18
CA THR A 63 -8.01 -15.17 -1.05
C THR A 63 -9.29 -15.08 -0.24
N ASP A 64 -9.50 -16.08 0.62
CA ASP A 64 -10.60 -16.11 1.58
C ASP A 64 -10.16 -15.65 2.97
N GLN A 65 -8.95 -15.08 3.09
CA GLN A 65 -8.45 -14.63 4.37
C GLN A 65 -9.41 -13.62 5.01
N PRO A 66 -9.66 -13.72 6.31
CA PRO A 66 -10.46 -12.72 7.01
C PRO A 66 -9.86 -11.33 6.87
N VAL A 67 -10.71 -10.31 6.83
CA VAL A 67 -10.28 -8.92 6.70
C VAL A 67 -9.28 -8.56 7.81
N THR A 68 -9.52 -9.04 9.03
CA THR A 68 -8.62 -8.78 10.15
C THR A 68 -7.21 -9.32 9.89
N GLU A 69 -7.11 -10.53 9.36
CA GLU A 69 -5.81 -11.11 9.04
C GLU A 69 -5.10 -10.34 7.93
N ILE A 70 -5.83 -9.93 6.90
CA ILE A 70 -5.28 -9.13 5.82
C ILE A 70 -4.73 -7.81 6.35
N CYS A 71 -5.49 -7.17 7.24
CA CYS A 71 -5.09 -5.91 7.87
C CYS A 71 -3.68 -6.02 8.49
N TYR A 72 -3.46 -7.04 9.30
CA TYR A 72 -2.17 -7.22 9.97
C TYR A 72 -1.10 -7.72 9.01
N ALA A 73 -1.46 -8.57 8.06
CA ALA A 73 -0.50 -9.10 7.08
C ALA A 73 0.12 -8.01 6.23
N VAL A 74 -0.62 -6.95 5.91
CA VAL A 74 -0.10 -5.86 5.08
C VAL A 74 0.55 -4.74 5.90
N GLY A 75 0.59 -4.88 7.24
CA GLY A 75 1.37 -3.99 8.08
C GLY A 75 0.59 -2.98 8.90
N PHE A 76 -0.73 -2.97 8.83
CA PHE A 76 -1.52 -2.14 9.74
C PHE A 76 -1.57 -2.77 11.12
N THR A 77 -1.61 -1.94 12.15
CA THR A 77 -1.64 -2.39 13.54
C THR A 77 -3.03 -2.27 14.16
N SER A 78 -3.98 -1.68 13.45
CA SER A 78 -5.34 -1.43 13.94
C SER A 78 -6.32 -1.62 12.79
N LEU A 79 -7.35 -2.42 13.04
CA LEU A 79 -8.40 -2.65 12.05
C LEU A 79 -9.14 -1.33 11.72
N GLY A 80 -9.35 -0.48 12.72
CA GLY A 80 -10.01 0.81 12.51
C GLY A 80 -9.21 1.72 11.58
N THR A 81 -7.90 1.80 11.79
CA THR A 81 -7.02 2.59 10.93
C THR A 81 -7.00 2.02 9.52
N PHE A 82 -6.89 0.70 9.38
CA PHE A 82 -6.93 0.05 8.08
C PHE A 82 -8.22 0.37 7.34
N SER A 83 -9.36 0.20 7.99
CA SER A 83 -10.66 0.42 7.36
C SER A 83 -10.84 1.86 6.89
N ARG A 84 -10.43 2.84 7.70
CA ARG A 84 -10.51 4.25 7.32
C ARG A 84 -9.59 4.57 6.15
N THR A 85 -8.34 4.12 6.22
CA THR A 85 -7.36 4.36 5.17
C THR A 85 -7.79 3.70 3.86
N PHE A 86 -8.29 2.47 3.94
CA PHE A 86 -8.80 1.76 2.78
C PHE A 86 -9.96 2.53 2.13
N ARG A 87 -10.92 2.97 2.95
CA ARG A 87 -12.07 3.72 2.45
C ARG A 87 -11.65 5.05 1.81
N ASP A 88 -10.68 5.74 2.41
CA ASP A 88 -10.16 7.00 1.87
C ASP A 88 -9.53 6.80 0.49
N ILE A 89 -8.83 5.71 0.29
CA ILE A 89 -8.10 5.45 -0.96
C ILE A 89 -9.00 4.80 -2.01
N VAL A 90 -9.80 3.80 -1.60
CA VAL A 90 -10.57 2.97 -2.54
C VAL A 90 -11.99 3.48 -2.73
N GLY A 91 -12.55 4.17 -1.75
CA GLY A 91 -13.92 4.71 -1.83
C GLY A 91 -14.97 3.81 -1.22
N GLN A 92 -14.61 2.64 -0.69
CA GLN A 92 -15.53 1.74 -0.02
C GLN A 92 -14.77 0.92 1.02
N SER A 93 -15.51 0.32 1.97
CA SER A 93 -14.88 -0.49 3.02
C SER A 93 -14.27 -1.77 2.44
N PRO A 94 -13.31 -2.38 3.15
CA PRO A 94 -12.72 -3.65 2.70
C PRO A 94 -13.76 -4.74 2.44
N SER A 95 -14.74 -4.88 3.33
CA SER A 95 -15.78 -5.90 3.17
C SER A 95 -16.67 -5.65 1.96
N VAL A 96 -17.06 -4.40 1.74
CA VAL A 96 -17.86 -4.01 0.57
C VAL A 96 -17.06 -4.24 -0.70
N TYR A 97 -15.78 -3.85 -0.70
CA TYR A 97 -14.91 -4.06 -1.84
C TYR A 97 -14.81 -5.54 -2.21
N ARG A 98 -14.63 -6.40 -1.21
CA ARG A 98 -14.55 -7.86 -1.44
C ARG A 98 -15.81 -8.39 -2.10
N ARG A 99 -16.98 -8.01 -1.59
CA ARG A 99 -18.25 -8.44 -2.17
C ARG A 99 -18.44 -7.96 -3.59
N SER A 100 -18.10 -6.70 -3.85
CA SER A 100 -18.22 -6.11 -5.19
C SER A 100 -17.30 -6.77 -6.18
N ALA A 101 -16.07 -7.08 -5.77
CA ALA A 101 -15.07 -7.70 -6.64
C ALA A 101 -15.48 -9.11 -7.06
N VAL A 102 -16.14 -9.85 -6.15
CA VAL A 102 -16.61 -11.22 -6.44
C VAL A 102 -17.79 -11.21 -7.37
N SER A 103 -18.71 -10.24 -7.18
CA SER A 103 -19.98 -10.22 -7.90
C SER A 103 -19.90 -9.62 -9.31
N VAL A 104 -18.83 -8.91 -9.64
CA VAL A 104 -18.66 -8.24 -10.93
C VAL A 104 -17.61 -8.97 -11.76
N PRO A 105 -17.98 -9.56 -12.91
CA PRO A 105 -16.99 -10.17 -13.79
C PRO A 105 -16.00 -9.12 -14.29
N VAL A 106 -14.72 -9.46 -14.22
CA VAL A 106 -13.63 -8.57 -14.63
C VAL A 106 -12.86 -9.24 -15.76
N PRO A 107 -12.64 -8.54 -16.91
CA PRO A 107 -11.83 -9.11 -17.99
C PRO A 107 -10.44 -9.48 -17.50
N THR A 108 -9.92 -10.59 -18.02
CA THR A 108 -8.61 -11.10 -17.60
C THR A 108 -7.50 -10.05 -17.74
N CYS A 109 -7.50 -9.31 -18.83
CA CYS A 109 -6.48 -8.28 -19.05
C CYS A 109 -6.58 -7.16 -18.02
N PHE A 110 -7.78 -6.75 -17.64
CA PHE A 110 -7.99 -5.76 -16.61
C PHE A 110 -7.50 -6.28 -15.25
N THR A 111 -7.86 -7.52 -14.93
CA THR A 111 -7.43 -8.16 -13.70
C THR A 111 -5.92 -8.20 -13.60
N ARG A 112 -5.24 -8.57 -14.68
CA ARG A 112 -3.79 -8.59 -14.71
C ARG A 112 -3.18 -7.22 -14.44
N THR A 113 -3.74 -6.19 -15.03
CA THR A 113 -3.27 -4.81 -14.83
C THR A 113 -3.42 -4.39 -13.37
N TRP A 114 -4.55 -4.70 -12.76
CA TRP A 114 -4.80 -4.39 -11.36
C TRP A 114 -3.88 -5.15 -10.41
N MET A 115 -3.62 -6.41 -10.71
CA MET A 115 -2.94 -7.32 -9.81
C MET A 115 -1.41 -7.21 -9.87
N ARG A 116 -0.88 -6.52 -10.82
CA ARG A 116 0.56 -6.43 -11.00
C ARG A 116 1.21 -5.67 -9.85
N PRO A 117 2.04 -6.31 -9.04
CA PRO A 117 2.71 -5.59 -7.96
C PRO A 117 3.60 -4.45 -8.47
N VAL A 118 4.25 -4.66 -9.60
CA VAL A 118 5.15 -3.66 -10.19
C VAL A 118 4.42 -2.44 -10.74
N SER A 119 3.11 -2.52 -10.97
CA SER A 119 2.35 -1.37 -11.46
C SER A 119 2.22 -0.29 -10.39
N PHE A 120 2.60 -0.59 -9.16
CA PHE A 120 2.57 0.35 -8.06
C PHE A 120 3.94 0.91 -7.72
N GLY A 121 4.97 0.31 -8.26
CA GLY A 121 6.33 0.67 -7.94
C GLY A 121 6.99 1.57 -8.92
#